data_ac4e3b77eb23020a2db70eeb227ea13b
#
_entry.id   ac4e3b77eb23020a2db70eeb227ea13b
#
_cell.length_a   1.000
_cell.length_b   1.000
_cell.length_c   1.000
_cell.angle_alpha   90.00
_cell.angle_beta   90.00
_cell.angle_gamma   90.00
#
_symmetry.space_group_name_H-M   'P 1'
#
loop_
_entity.id
_entity.type
_entity.pdbx_description
1 polymer ?
#
loop_
_entity_poly.entity_id
_entity_poly.type
_entity_poly.pdbx_seq_one_letter_code
_entity_poly.pdbx_strand_id
1 'polypeptide(L)'
;MMMKDKGKLVIWPAYIDQTKSRSSGRIISRKNAVKEPHLNEIKEAAKQMGLNPEVEPEKAYPKTWWEVSGRVLVDDKGPKSVIAKQIALAIKKMRGQEAPART
;
A
#
# COMPACT_ATOMS: atom_id res chain seq x y z
N MET A 1 4.01 -19.82 -2.86
CA MET A 1 3.93 -18.89 -3.98
C MET A 1 4.64 -17.59 -3.70
N MET A 2 5.44 -17.20 -4.60
CA MET A 2 6.23 -16.00 -4.44
C MET A 2 5.37 -14.77 -4.66
N MET A 3 5.41 -13.86 -3.71
CA MET A 3 4.75 -12.57 -3.86
C MET A 3 5.75 -11.50 -4.24
N LYS A 4 6.86 -11.92 -4.81
CA LYS A 4 7.89 -11.01 -5.27
C LYS A 4 7.95 -11.05 -6.78
N ASP A 5 8.32 -9.93 -7.35
CA ASP A 5 8.52 -9.80 -8.77
C ASP A 5 9.84 -9.05 -8.96
N LYS A 6 10.80 -9.70 -9.62
CA LYS A 6 12.12 -9.11 -9.85
C LYS A 6 12.83 -8.78 -8.54
N GLY A 7 12.61 -9.60 -7.52
CA GLY A 7 13.23 -9.39 -6.22
C GLY A 7 12.57 -8.30 -5.39
N LYS A 8 11.39 -7.86 -5.77
CA LYS A 8 10.68 -6.81 -5.04
C LYS A 8 9.44 -7.36 -4.34
N LEU A 9 9.02 -6.68 -3.29
CA LEU A 9 7.76 -7.00 -2.63
C LEU A 9 6.61 -6.37 -3.41
N VAL A 10 5.51 -7.09 -3.48
CA VAL A 10 4.31 -6.57 -4.12
C VAL A 10 3.39 -6.01 -3.03
N ILE A 11 3.01 -4.75 -3.17
CA ILE A 11 2.11 -4.08 -2.24
C ILE A 11 0.81 -3.75 -2.98
N TRP A 12 -0.26 -4.44 -2.59
CA TRP A 12 -1.58 -4.16 -3.13
C TRP A 12 -2.28 -3.14 -2.23
N PRO A 13 -3.09 -2.24 -2.78
CA PRO A 13 -3.83 -1.30 -1.94
C PRO A 13 -4.68 -1.99 -0.87
N ALA A 14 -5.21 -3.17 -1.18
CA ALA A 14 -6.02 -3.92 -0.22
C ALA A 14 -5.25 -4.27 1.05
N TYR A 15 -3.93 -4.41 0.96
CA TYR A 15 -3.11 -4.75 2.12
C TYR A 15 -3.22 -3.73 3.23
N ILE A 16 -3.41 -2.46 2.87
CA ILE A 16 -3.40 -1.37 3.84
C ILE A 16 -4.72 -0.59 3.85
N ASP A 17 -5.76 -1.15 3.25
CA ASP A 17 -7.04 -0.47 3.12
C ASP A 17 -7.90 -0.73 4.35
N GLN A 18 -8.18 0.32 5.10
CA GLN A 18 -8.95 0.24 6.33
C GLN A 18 -10.37 -0.30 6.10
N THR A 19 -10.90 -0.10 4.91
CA THR A 19 -12.25 -0.56 4.58
C THR A 19 -12.32 -2.04 4.24
N LYS A 20 -11.18 -2.71 4.13
CA LYS A 20 -11.12 -4.13 3.82
C LYS A 20 -10.93 -4.94 5.10
N SER A 21 -11.55 -6.11 5.15
CA SER A 21 -11.30 -7.05 6.24
C SER A 21 -9.99 -7.80 5.97
N ARG A 22 -9.52 -8.53 6.98
CA ARG A 22 -8.32 -9.33 6.78
C ARG A 22 -8.55 -10.43 5.76
N SER A 23 -9.76 -10.99 5.73
CA SER A 23 -10.07 -12.01 4.73
C SER A 23 -10.14 -11.43 3.32
N SER A 24 -10.36 -10.13 3.21
CA SER A 24 -10.38 -9.45 1.90
C SER A 24 -9.00 -8.95 1.48
N GLY A 25 -7.98 -9.11 2.33
CA GLY A 25 -6.62 -8.81 1.93
C GLY A 25 -5.82 -7.93 2.87
N ARG A 26 -6.44 -7.27 3.85
CA ARG A 26 -5.69 -6.38 4.73
C ARG A 26 -4.70 -7.19 5.57
N ILE A 27 -3.45 -6.75 5.61
CA ILE A 27 -2.40 -7.45 6.35
C ILE A 27 -1.90 -6.68 7.56
N ILE A 28 -2.40 -5.48 7.79
CA ILE A 28 -2.03 -4.69 8.97
C ILE A 28 -3.29 -4.41 9.77
N SER A 29 -3.12 -3.95 11.02
CA SER A 29 -4.28 -3.68 11.85
C SER A 29 -5.09 -2.53 11.27
N ARG A 30 -6.40 -2.53 11.54
CA ARG A 30 -7.28 -1.46 11.06
C ARG A 30 -6.84 -0.11 11.58
N LYS A 31 -6.30 -0.09 12.80
CA LYS A 31 -5.81 1.13 13.43
C LYS A 31 -4.73 1.79 12.58
N ASN A 32 -3.86 0.98 11.98
CA ASN A 32 -2.75 1.51 11.20
C ASN A 32 -3.08 1.65 9.72
N ALA A 33 -4.21 1.11 9.28
CA ALA A 33 -4.58 1.12 7.87
C ALA A 33 -5.11 2.47 7.44
N VAL A 34 -5.18 2.67 6.14
CA VAL A 34 -5.59 3.91 5.51
C VAL A 34 -6.93 3.70 4.82
N LYS A 35 -7.83 4.65 4.96
CA LYS A 35 -9.12 4.55 4.30
C LYS A 35 -8.95 4.79 2.80
N GLU A 36 -9.28 3.79 2.00
CA GLU A 36 -9.25 3.88 0.53
C GLU A 36 -7.92 4.47 0.01
N PRO A 37 -6.81 3.77 0.23
CA PRO A 37 -5.53 4.30 -0.25
C PRO A 37 -5.49 4.35 -1.77
N HIS A 38 -4.92 5.43 -2.28
CA HIS A 38 -4.74 5.57 -3.72
C HIS A 38 -3.37 5.04 -4.12
N LEU A 39 -3.31 4.50 -5.34
CA LEU A 39 -2.06 3.93 -5.85
C LEU A 39 -0.94 4.96 -5.81
N ASN A 40 -1.25 6.19 -6.17
CA ASN A 40 -0.26 7.25 -6.19
C ASN A 40 0.25 7.57 -4.78
N GLU A 41 -0.61 7.46 -3.78
CA GLU A 41 -0.18 7.68 -2.40
C GLU A 41 0.80 6.59 -1.95
N ILE A 42 0.55 5.35 -2.35
CA ILE A 42 1.45 4.26 -2.01
C ILE A 42 2.80 4.48 -2.68
N LYS A 43 2.77 4.89 -3.94
CA LYS A 43 4.00 5.18 -4.67
C LYS A 43 4.81 6.27 -3.97
N GLU A 44 4.16 7.37 -3.60
CA GLU A 44 4.86 8.49 -2.98
C GLU A 44 5.42 8.11 -1.62
N ALA A 45 4.64 7.37 -0.83
CA ALA A 45 5.11 6.92 0.48
C ALA A 45 6.34 6.03 0.32
N ALA A 46 6.29 5.08 -0.61
CA ALA A 46 7.42 4.18 -0.84
C ALA A 46 8.64 4.95 -1.34
N LYS A 47 8.41 5.96 -2.16
CA LYS A 47 9.49 6.79 -2.67
C LYS A 47 10.18 7.54 -1.53
N GLN A 48 9.40 8.08 -0.61
CA GLN A 48 9.97 8.78 0.55
C GLN A 48 10.78 7.85 1.43
N MET A 49 10.43 6.57 1.44
CA MET A 49 11.14 5.57 2.24
C MET A 49 12.36 4.99 1.52
N GLY A 50 12.61 5.44 0.29
CA GLY A 50 13.77 4.94 -0.46
C GLY A 50 13.60 3.53 -0.99
N LEU A 51 12.36 3.11 -1.24
CA LEU A 51 12.06 1.75 -1.66
C LEU A 51 11.99 1.55 -3.17
N ASN A 52 12.27 2.58 -3.95
CA ASN A 52 12.30 2.51 -5.42
C ASN A 52 11.02 1.89 -5.98
N PRO A 53 9.86 2.52 -5.77
CA PRO A 53 8.59 1.93 -6.16
C PRO A 53 8.41 1.86 -7.67
N GLU A 54 7.80 0.75 -8.13
CA GLU A 54 7.36 0.60 -9.51
C GLU A 54 5.85 0.39 -9.47
N VAL A 55 5.12 1.17 -10.24
CA VAL A 55 3.66 1.11 -10.25
C VAL A 55 3.18 0.30 -11.43
N GLU A 56 2.28 -0.65 -11.18
CA GLU A 56 1.64 -1.42 -12.23
C GLU A 56 0.13 -1.21 -12.12
N PRO A 57 -0.40 -0.15 -12.72
CA PRO A 57 -1.80 0.22 -12.51
C PRO A 57 -2.79 -0.73 -13.17
N GLU A 58 -2.35 -1.56 -14.10
CA GLU A 58 -3.26 -2.44 -14.84
C GLU A 58 -3.52 -3.76 -14.10
N LYS A 59 -2.89 -4.00 -12.97
CA LYS A 59 -3.03 -5.28 -12.28
C LYS A 59 -4.24 -5.29 -11.36
N ALA A 60 -4.85 -6.47 -11.22
CA ALA A 60 -5.97 -6.66 -10.31
C ALA A 60 -5.56 -7.58 -9.19
N TYR A 61 -5.96 -7.25 -7.97
CA TYR A 61 -5.70 -8.11 -6.83
C TYR A 61 -6.51 -9.40 -6.99
N PRO A 62 -5.91 -10.57 -6.82
CA PRO A 62 -6.63 -11.83 -7.10
C PRO A 62 -7.95 -12.01 -6.36
N LYS A 63 -8.04 -11.53 -5.13
CA LYS A 63 -9.28 -11.69 -4.37
C LYS A 63 -10.40 -10.75 -4.84
N THR A 64 -10.03 -9.71 -5.56
CA THR A 64 -10.99 -8.76 -6.11
C THR A 64 -10.67 -8.52 -7.57
N TRP A 65 -10.56 -9.63 -8.31
CA TRP A 65 -10.10 -9.59 -9.71
C TRP A 65 -10.95 -8.68 -10.60
N TRP A 66 -12.18 -8.42 -10.18
CA TRP A 66 -13.07 -7.54 -10.96
C TRP A 66 -12.75 -6.06 -10.76
N GLU A 67 -11.86 -5.74 -9.82
CA GLU A 67 -11.44 -4.36 -9.57
C GLU A 67 -9.98 -4.24 -9.94
N VAL A 68 -9.67 -3.40 -10.91
CA VAL A 68 -8.29 -3.18 -11.30
C VAL A 68 -7.72 -2.09 -10.40
N SER A 69 -7.23 -2.49 -9.23
CA SER A 69 -6.71 -1.55 -8.24
C SER A 69 -5.29 -1.11 -8.54
N GLY A 70 -4.56 -1.89 -9.33
CA GLY A 70 -3.15 -1.67 -9.50
C GLY A 70 -2.35 -2.18 -8.32
N ARG A 71 -1.04 -2.18 -8.44
CA ARG A 71 -0.15 -2.58 -7.36
C ARG A 71 1.15 -1.81 -7.47
N VAL A 72 1.91 -1.79 -6.37
CA VAL A 72 3.22 -1.14 -6.35
C VAL A 72 4.24 -2.18 -5.90
N LEU A 73 5.34 -2.26 -6.64
CA LEU A 73 6.46 -3.11 -6.27
C LEU A 73 7.51 -2.26 -5.58
N VAL A 74 8.01 -2.72 -4.44
CA VAL A 74 8.99 -1.98 -3.67
C VAL A 74 10.15 -2.90 -3.33
N ASP A 75 11.29 -2.29 -2.98
CA ASP A 75 12.47 -3.05 -2.59
C ASP A 75 12.16 -3.90 -1.37
N ASP A 76 12.74 -5.10 -1.36
CA ASP A 76 12.53 -6.04 -0.26
C ASP A 76 13.47 -5.67 0.90
N LYS A 77 13.02 -4.76 1.74
CA LYS A 77 13.82 -4.24 2.85
C LYS A 77 13.36 -4.78 4.19
N GLY A 78 12.55 -5.81 4.20
CA GLY A 78 12.11 -6.38 5.45
C GLY A 78 10.79 -7.12 5.28
N PRO A 79 10.16 -7.54 6.39
CA PRO A 79 8.89 -8.24 6.31
C PRO A 79 7.82 -7.40 5.65
N LYS A 80 7.00 -8.04 4.84
CA LYS A 80 5.97 -7.35 4.09
C LYS A 80 5.00 -6.58 5.01
N SER A 81 4.62 -7.17 6.13
CA SER A 81 3.70 -6.50 7.04
C SER A 81 4.30 -5.24 7.63
N VAL A 82 5.59 -5.26 7.92
CA VAL A 82 6.28 -4.08 8.46
C VAL A 82 6.34 -2.98 7.40
N ILE A 83 6.72 -3.35 6.18
CA ILE A 83 6.80 -2.39 5.08
C ILE A 83 5.41 -1.80 4.81
N ALA A 84 4.38 -2.64 4.77
CA ALA A 84 3.02 -2.17 4.52
C ALA A 84 2.57 -1.20 5.62
N LYS A 85 2.88 -1.50 6.88
CA LYS A 85 2.52 -0.62 7.99
C LYS A 85 3.20 0.74 7.84
N GLN A 86 4.48 0.72 7.51
CA GLN A 86 5.24 1.97 7.37
C GLN A 86 4.70 2.80 6.21
N ILE A 87 4.33 2.15 5.11
CA ILE A 87 3.73 2.86 3.99
C ILE A 87 2.40 3.49 4.40
N ALA A 88 1.57 2.74 5.13
CA ALA A 88 0.29 3.26 5.58
C ALA A 88 0.46 4.46 6.50
N LEU A 89 1.41 4.39 7.42
CA LEU A 89 1.67 5.50 8.33
C LEU A 89 2.20 6.72 7.57
N ALA A 90 3.03 6.50 6.56
CA ALA A 90 3.53 7.60 5.75
C ALA A 90 2.39 8.28 4.99
N ILE A 91 1.44 7.49 4.47
CA ILE A 91 0.29 8.06 3.77
C ILE A 91 -0.55 8.90 4.74
N LYS A 92 -0.78 8.39 5.94
CA LYS A 92 -1.54 9.15 6.94
C LYS A 92 -0.87 10.48 7.25
N LYS A 93 0.45 10.46 7.34
CA LYS A 93 1.20 11.68 7.60
C LYS A 93 1.05 12.67 6.44
N MET A 94 1.13 12.17 5.22
CA MET A 94 0.96 13.02 4.05
C MET A 94 -0.43 13.64 4.00
N ARG A 95 -1.45 12.84 4.33
CA ARG A 95 -2.82 13.34 4.34
C ARG A 95 -3.01 14.39 5.42
N GLY A 96 -2.37 14.18 6.56
CA GLY A 96 -2.43 15.17 7.63
C GLY A 96 -1.81 16.48 7.24
N GLN A 97 -0.71 16.42 6.52
CA GLN A 97 -0.03 17.63 6.07
C GLN A 97 -0.82 18.37 5.00
N GLU A 98 -1.57 17.63 4.20
CA GLU A 98 -2.37 18.24 3.14
C GLU A 98 -3.71 18.72 3.63
N ALA A 99 -4.11 18.28 4.81
CA ALA A 99 -5.39 18.66 5.34
C ALA A 99 -5.21 19.93 6.13
N PRO A 100 -5.16 21.00 5.53
CA PRO A 100 -4.84 22.22 6.19
C PRO A 100 -6.01 22.69 6.94
N ALA A 101 -6.27 22.75 7.05
CA ALA A 101 -6.97 23.16 7.51
C ALA A 101 -7.80 23.19 8.16
N ARG A 102 -7.79 22.86 8.35
CA ARG A 102 -8.28 22.75 8.89
C ARG A 102 -8.33 23.18 9.58
N THR A 103 -8.27 23.44 9.71
CA THR A 103 -8.21 23.64 10.32
C THR A 103 -8.44 23.77 10.76
#